data_4a9c59cc807359e011e701ab0fb34664
#
_entry.id   4a9c59cc807359e011e701ab0fb34664
#
_cell.length_a   1.000
_cell.length_b   1.000
_cell.length_c   1.000
_cell.angle_alpha   90.00
_cell.angle_beta   90.00
_cell.angle_gamma   90.00
#
_symmetry.space_group_name_H-M   'P 1'
#
loop_
_entity.id
_entity.type
_entity.pdbx_description
1 polymer ?
#
loop_
_entity_poly.entity_id
_entity_poly.type
_entity_poly.pdbx_seq_one_letter_code
_entity_poly.pdbx_strand_id
1 'polypeptide(L)' 'MYQTGEKPGKGEYQCYNCGSIIRLDDDSEPLPKCSKCGSEEFIKLK' A
#
# COMPACT_ATOMS: atom_id res chain seq x y z
N MET A 1 -5.85 1.42 8.49
CA MET A 1 -4.86 0.55 7.81
C MET A 1 -5.51 -0.08 6.58
N TYR A 2 -4.79 -0.15 5.49
CA TYR A 2 -5.30 -0.71 4.25
C TYR A 2 -4.65 -2.05 3.97
N GLN A 3 -5.35 -2.90 3.22
CA GLN A 3 -4.85 -4.24 2.89
C GLN A 3 -4.69 -4.39 1.39
N THR A 4 -3.82 -5.32 1.00
CA THR A 4 -3.61 -5.65 -0.41
C THR A 4 -4.96 -6.01 -1.05
N GLY A 5 -5.19 -5.47 -2.24
CA GLY A 5 -6.43 -5.68 -2.96
C GLY A 5 -7.45 -4.58 -2.77
N GLU A 6 -7.29 -3.76 -1.72
CA GLU A 6 -8.18 -2.62 -1.55
C GLU A 6 -7.78 -1.51 -2.52
N LYS A 7 -8.74 -0.67 -2.83
CA LYS A 7 -8.51 0.48 -3.72
C LYS A 7 -8.64 1.76 -2.91
N PRO A 8 -7.60 2.11 -2.14
CA PRO A 8 -7.70 3.24 -1.21
C PRO A 8 -7.60 4.61 -1.87
N GLY A 9 -7.18 4.66 -3.13
CA GLY A 9 -7.04 5.93 -3.82
C GLY A 9 -5.59 6.35 -3.98
N LYS A 10 -5.39 7.47 -4.67
CA LYS A 10 -4.04 8.00 -4.91
C LYS A 10 -3.38 8.39 -3.59
N GLY A 11 -2.06 8.22 -3.54
CA GLY A 11 -1.30 8.63 -2.38
C GLY A 11 -0.12 7.74 -2.12
N GLU A 12 0.52 7.97 -0.98
CA GLU A 12 1.69 7.21 -0.57
C GLU A 12 1.30 6.28 0.57
N TYR A 13 1.78 5.06 0.49
CA TYR A 13 1.46 4.02 1.47
C TYR A 13 2.73 3.35 1.92
N GLN A 14 2.79 3.02 3.19
CA GLN A 14 3.96 2.39 3.77
C GLN A 14 3.58 1.00 4.28
N CYS A 15 4.41 0.03 3.94
CA CYS A 15 4.23 -1.32 4.44
C CYS A 15 4.33 -1.32 5.96
N TYR A 16 3.33 -1.89 6.61
CA TYR A 16 3.28 -1.88 8.06
C TYR A 16 4.39 -2.74 8.68
N ASN A 17 4.83 -3.75 7.94
CA ASN A 17 5.79 -4.71 8.48
C ASN A 17 7.24 -4.28 8.24
N CYS A 18 7.62 -4.03 7.00
CA CYS A 18 9.02 -3.72 6.68
C CYS A 18 9.31 -2.24 6.47
N GLY A 19 8.27 -1.42 6.38
CA GLY A 19 8.44 0.02 6.22
C GLY A 19 8.66 0.49 4.81
N SER A 20 8.53 -0.39 3.82
CA SER A 20 8.66 0.01 2.41
C SER A 20 7.56 0.96 2.01
N ILE A 21 7.93 2.00 1.28
CA ILE A 21 6.96 2.99 0.83
C ILE A 21 6.63 2.72 -0.63
N ILE A 22 5.34 2.71 -0.94
CA ILE A 22 4.87 2.60 -2.32
C ILE A 22 3.97 3.78 -2.62
N ARG A 23 3.73 4.00 -3.92
CA ARG A 23 2.90 5.10 -4.37
C ARG A 23 1.87 4.59 -5.35
N LEU A 24 0.62 4.98 -5.14
CA LEU A 24 -0.46 4.68 -6.06
C LEU A 24 -0.79 5.93 -6.86
N ASP A 25 -0.85 5.79 -8.18
CA ASP A 25 -1.09 6.92 -9.08
C ASP A 25 -2.54 7.02 -9.54
N ASP A 26 -3.35 6.02 -9.23
CA ASP A 26 -4.72 5.95 -9.73
C ASP A 26 -5.65 5.51 -8.60
N ASP A 27 -6.83 6.15 -8.54
CA ASP A 27 -7.82 5.82 -7.52
C ASP A 27 -8.38 4.41 -7.69
N SER A 28 -8.34 3.87 -8.89
CA SER A 28 -8.86 2.53 -9.16
C SER A 28 -7.81 1.45 -9.05
N GLU A 29 -6.58 1.81 -8.70
CA GLU A 29 -5.49 0.85 -8.62
C GLU A 29 -5.51 0.15 -7.27
N PRO A 30 -5.51 -1.19 -7.24
CA PRO A 30 -5.49 -1.90 -5.97
C PRO A 30 -4.11 -1.88 -5.34
N LEU A 31 -4.07 -1.99 -4.00
CA LEU A 31 -2.80 -2.06 -3.29
C LEU A 31 -2.08 -3.36 -3.62
N PRO A 32 -0.81 -3.28 -4.04
CA PRO A 32 -0.03 -4.48 -4.30
C PRO A 32 0.49 -5.07 -3.00
N LYS A 33 0.90 -6.33 -3.07
CA LYS A 33 1.55 -6.97 -1.95
C LYS A 33 2.98 -6.44 -1.83
N CYS A 34 3.46 -6.28 -0.59
CA CYS A 34 4.83 -5.84 -0.37
C CYS A 34 5.79 -6.87 -0.96
N SER A 35 6.64 -6.44 -1.90
CA SER A 35 7.54 -7.36 -2.57
C SER A 35 8.77 -7.69 -1.75
N LYS A 36 9.00 -6.96 -0.66
CA LYS A 36 10.18 -7.19 0.17
C LYS A 36 9.92 -8.18 1.29
N CYS A 37 8.80 -8.04 1.97
CA CYS A 37 8.49 -8.91 3.10
C CYS A 37 7.22 -9.72 2.91
N GLY A 38 6.47 -9.48 1.85
CA GLY A 38 5.25 -10.20 1.57
C GLY A 38 4.06 -9.78 2.42
N SER A 39 4.18 -8.70 3.16
CA SER A 39 3.08 -8.21 4.00
C SER A 39 1.96 -7.67 3.13
N GLU A 40 0.74 -7.76 3.65
CA GLU A 40 -0.44 -7.27 2.95
C GLU A 40 -1.07 -6.06 3.63
N GLU A 41 -0.39 -5.50 4.62
CA GLU A 41 -0.94 -4.38 5.38
C GLU A 41 -0.12 -3.12 5.15
N PHE A 42 -0.83 -2.03 4.89
CA PHE A 42 -0.20 -0.74 4.61
C PHE A 42 -0.89 0.36 5.38
N ILE A 43 -0.14 1.41 5.69
CA ILE A 43 -0.69 2.62 6.28
C ILE A 43 -0.57 3.76 5.27
N LYS A 44 -1.56 4.65 5.28
CA LYS A 44 -1.56 5.77 4.35
C LYS A 44 -0.75 6.91 4.95
N LEU A 45 0.21 7.43 4.16
CA LEU A 45 1.04 8.54 4.60
C LEU A 45 0.45 9.89 4.19
N LYS A 46 -0.15 9.96 3.01
CA LYS A 46 -0.79 11.20 2.52
C LYS A 46 -1.98 10.89 1.65
#